data_b5cdf0a2c6998f3e4242b958b0db363d
#
_entry.id   b5cdf0a2c6998f3e4242b958b0db363d
#
_cell.length_a   1.000
_cell.length_b   1.000
_cell.length_c   1.000
_cell.angle_alpha   90.00
_cell.angle_beta   90.00
_cell.angle_gamma   90.00
#
_symmetry.space_group_name_H-M   'P 1'
#
loop_
_entity.id
_entity.type
_entity.pdbx_description
1 polymer ?
#
loop_
_entity_poly.entity_id
_entity_poly.type
_entity_poly.pdbx_seq_one_letter_code
_entity_poly.pdbx_strand_id
1 'polypeptide(L)'
;MKKIYYIYVCLGVLLLTALPAKAASEAEFGKLAKTYTLHKDGSQEMRVYKELTLFTHAAMNGLYGESFIVYNPAYQELKIHESYTRQKDGKIVKTPENAFVEVLPAAAADAPAYNGLKEMVVVHTGLELGATICLDYSVITRPGYLPGLDVYVPVEELSPVKEYICSVSVPEDKPLNYALINGKAAPVVKNENGSKVVTWTLKNIPAYYPMESTPALSGNIPVILANTYPSMADALKVLKSQFTEANEKEVMALAQKL
;
A
#
# COMPACT_ATOMS: atom_id res chain seq x y z
N MET A 1 51.60 -10.39 -35.78
CA MET A 1 51.27 -10.43 -34.33
C MET A 1 50.71 -9.13 -33.79
N LYS A 2 51.20 -7.93 -34.13
CA LYS A 2 50.66 -6.63 -33.62
C LYS A 2 49.19 -6.37 -33.98
N LYS A 3 48.68 -6.73 -35.17
CA LYS A 3 47.28 -6.53 -35.58
C LYS A 3 46.26 -7.38 -34.78
N ILE A 4 46.65 -8.57 -34.31
CA ILE A 4 45.77 -9.44 -33.49
C ILE A 4 45.60 -8.85 -32.08
N TYR A 5 46.66 -8.25 -31.52
CA TYR A 5 46.57 -7.61 -30.20
C TYR A 5 45.58 -6.42 -30.19
N TYR A 6 45.51 -5.62 -31.26
CA TYR A 6 44.54 -4.53 -31.33
C TYR A 6 43.08 -5.01 -31.40
N ILE A 7 42.83 -6.17 -32.04
CA ILE A 7 41.49 -6.73 -32.11
C ILE A 7 41.03 -7.18 -30.71
N TYR A 8 41.90 -7.84 -29.91
CA TYR A 8 41.55 -8.27 -28.55
C TYR A 8 41.41 -7.07 -27.59
N VAL A 9 42.20 -6.03 -27.74
CA VAL A 9 42.06 -4.81 -26.94
C VAL A 9 40.74 -4.09 -27.28
N CYS A 10 40.38 -3.96 -28.56
CA CYS A 10 39.09 -3.37 -28.97
C CYS A 10 37.91 -4.23 -28.52
N LEU A 11 37.99 -5.57 -28.58
CA LEU A 11 36.94 -6.45 -28.08
C LEU A 11 36.81 -6.39 -26.57
N GLY A 12 37.90 -6.27 -25.83
CA GLY A 12 37.90 -6.09 -24.36
C GLY A 12 37.31 -4.78 -23.93
N VAL A 13 37.56 -3.68 -24.66
CA VAL A 13 36.97 -2.37 -24.40
C VAL A 13 35.45 -2.35 -24.70
N LEU A 14 35.02 -3.05 -25.79
CA LEU A 14 33.58 -3.19 -26.08
C LEU A 14 32.83 -4.01 -25.01
N LEU A 15 33.44 -5.04 -24.43
CA LEU A 15 32.85 -5.83 -23.36
C LEU A 15 32.76 -5.05 -22.03
N LEU A 16 33.68 -4.13 -21.78
CA LEU A 16 33.66 -3.28 -20.57
C LEU A 16 32.59 -2.18 -20.62
N THR A 17 32.08 -1.82 -21.80
CA THR A 17 31.02 -0.79 -21.96
C THR A 17 29.61 -1.37 -21.93
N ALA A 18 29.44 -2.69 -21.93
CA ALA A 18 28.15 -3.35 -21.75
C ALA A 18 27.79 -3.48 -20.26
N LEU A 19 27.91 -2.38 -19.50
CA LEU A 19 27.19 -2.30 -18.22
C LEU A 19 25.71 -2.35 -18.57
N PRO A 20 24.90 -3.25 -17.93
CA PRO A 20 23.48 -3.24 -18.16
C PRO A 20 22.97 -1.85 -17.82
N ALA A 21 22.50 -1.12 -18.81
CA ALA A 21 21.80 0.13 -18.59
C ALA A 21 20.57 -0.22 -17.72
N LYS A 22 20.64 0.09 -16.43
CA LYS A 22 19.49 -0.06 -15.55
C LYS A 22 18.42 0.84 -16.16
N ALA A 23 17.35 0.25 -16.67
CA ALA A 23 16.24 1.00 -17.22
C ALA A 23 15.86 2.09 -16.22
N ALA A 24 15.84 3.35 -16.65
CA ALA A 24 15.44 4.45 -15.79
C ALA A 24 14.00 4.18 -15.34
N SER A 25 13.74 4.25 -14.06
CA SER A 25 12.38 4.09 -13.55
C SER A 25 11.50 5.27 -14.00
N GLU A 26 10.23 4.99 -14.29
CA GLU A 26 9.21 5.99 -14.62
C GLU A 26 9.01 7.02 -13.50
N ALA A 27 9.08 6.55 -12.26
CA ALA A 27 8.95 7.34 -11.04
C ALA A 27 9.72 6.66 -9.89
N GLU A 28 9.86 7.32 -8.75
CA GLU A 28 10.49 6.76 -7.56
C GLU A 28 9.84 7.35 -6.30
N PHE A 29 9.43 6.48 -5.38
CA PHE A 29 9.05 6.92 -4.05
C PHE A 29 10.28 7.32 -3.25
N GLY A 30 10.41 8.58 -2.92
CA GLY A 30 11.41 9.06 -1.95
C GLY A 30 11.11 8.52 -0.57
N LYS A 31 9.81 8.55 -0.20
CA LYS A 31 9.27 7.98 1.03
C LYS A 31 7.87 7.43 0.83
N LEU A 32 7.62 6.26 1.39
CA LEU A 32 6.29 5.67 1.51
C LEU A 32 6.13 5.16 2.93
N ALA A 33 5.19 5.73 3.68
CA ALA A 33 4.91 5.32 5.04
C ALA A 33 3.45 4.85 5.16
N LYS A 34 3.23 3.67 5.75
CA LYS A 34 1.93 3.11 6.08
C LYS A 34 1.88 2.89 7.59
N THR A 35 0.90 3.49 8.27
CA THR A 35 0.72 3.36 9.71
C THR A 35 -0.66 2.77 10.00
N TYR A 36 -0.70 1.74 10.80
CA TYR A 36 -1.92 1.06 11.25
C TYR A 36 -2.05 1.24 12.75
N THR A 37 -3.13 1.85 13.19
CA THR A 37 -3.35 2.17 14.60
C THR A 37 -4.68 1.57 15.08
N LEU A 38 -4.63 0.79 16.16
CA LEU A 38 -5.80 0.49 16.97
C LEU A 38 -5.88 1.51 18.09
N HIS A 39 -6.91 2.33 18.11
CA HIS A 39 -7.14 3.31 19.16
C HIS A 39 -7.79 2.69 20.41
N LYS A 40 -7.70 3.38 21.54
CA LYS A 40 -8.28 2.91 22.83
C LYS A 40 -9.79 2.76 22.79
N ASP A 41 -10.47 3.52 21.94
CA ASP A 41 -11.93 3.42 21.75
C ASP A 41 -12.34 2.27 20.82
N GLY A 42 -11.37 1.55 20.25
CA GLY A 42 -11.59 0.43 19.32
C GLY A 42 -11.71 0.87 17.86
N SER A 43 -11.60 2.15 17.54
CA SER A 43 -11.46 2.59 16.16
C SER A 43 -10.10 2.17 15.58
N GLN A 44 -10.03 2.02 14.26
CA GLN A 44 -8.80 1.64 13.58
C GLN A 44 -8.48 2.67 12.50
N GLU A 45 -7.23 3.07 12.42
CA GLU A 45 -6.76 4.03 11.43
C GLU A 45 -5.67 3.41 10.58
N MET A 46 -5.83 3.49 9.26
CA MET A 46 -4.78 3.28 8.29
C MET A 46 -4.39 4.64 7.73
N ARG A 47 -3.18 5.11 8.02
CA ARG A 47 -2.61 6.35 7.46
C ARG A 47 -1.54 6.01 6.44
N VAL A 48 -1.60 6.68 5.30
CA VAL A 48 -0.62 6.56 4.21
C VAL A 48 -0.03 7.94 3.91
N TYR A 49 1.29 8.01 3.95
CA TYR A 49 2.06 9.16 3.50
C TYR A 49 2.98 8.75 2.37
N LYS A 50 2.96 9.49 1.25
CA LYS A 50 3.85 9.23 0.12
C LYS A 50 4.48 10.50 -0.43
N GLU A 51 5.75 10.38 -0.81
CA GLU A 51 6.48 11.31 -1.67
C GLU A 51 6.93 10.55 -2.91
N LEU A 52 6.39 10.91 -4.07
CA LEU A 52 6.64 10.22 -5.33
C LEU A 52 7.16 11.22 -6.38
N THR A 53 8.38 11.05 -6.82
CA THR A 53 9.00 11.88 -7.86
C THR A 53 8.77 11.26 -9.23
N LEU A 54 8.33 12.08 -10.20
CA LEU A 54 7.97 11.67 -11.55
C LEU A 54 9.09 11.98 -12.53
N PHE A 55 9.51 10.99 -13.33
CA PHE A 55 10.63 11.17 -14.27
C PHE A 55 10.20 11.14 -15.72
N THR A 56 9.00 10.68 -16.04
CA THR A 56 8.51 10.54 -17.42
C THR A 56 7.09 11.07 -17.57
N HIS A 57 6.70 11.37 -18.80
CA HIS A 57 5.33 11.74 -19.14
C HIS A 57 4.34 10.58 -18.92
N ALA A 58 4.78 9.33 -19.10
CA ALA A 58 3.97 8.15 -18.82
C ALA A 58 3.62 8.06 -17.33
N ALA A 59 4.59 8.37 -16.46
CA ALA A 59 4.33 8.44 -15.02
C ALA A 59 3.28 9.50 -14.66
N MET A 60 3.32 10.67 -15.31
CA MET A 60 2.39 11.77 -15.05
C MET A 60 0.96 11.47 -15.56
N ASN A 61 0.84 10.90 -16.76
CA ASN A 61 -0.44 10.81 -17.45
C ASN A 61 -1.14 9.46 -17.29
N GLY A 62 -0.39 8.39 -17.02
CA GLY A 62 -0.94 7.03 -17.03
C GLY A 62 -0.83 6.28 -15.70
N LEU A 63 0.19 6.58 -14.89
CA LEU A 63 0.46 5.78 -13.69
C LEU A 63 0.12 6.50 -12.39
N TYR A 64 0.47 7.80 -12.30
CA TYR A 64 0.45 8.52 -11.02
C TYR A 64 -0.17 9.92 -11.08
N GLY A 65 -0.77 10.29 -12.21
CA GLY A 65 -1.50 11.56 -12.33
C GLY A 65 -2.67 11.68 -11.36
N GLU A 66 -3.17 10.53 -10.91
CA GLU A 66 -4.26 10.38 -9.96
C GLU A 66 -3.90 9.42 -8.84
N SER A 67 -4.54 9.57 -7.70
CA SER A 67 -4.49 8.60 -6.60
C SER A 67 -5.89 8.16 -6.24
N PHE A 68 -6.07 6.86 -6.06
CA PHE A 68 -7.36 6.22 -5.83
C PHE A 68 -7.40 5.70 -4.39
N ILE A 69 -8.41 6.12 -3.60
CA ILE A 69 -8.56 5.73 -2.21
C ILE A 69 -9.96 5.18 -2.01
N VAL A 70 -10.05 3.85 -1.86
CA VAL A 70 -11.34 3.17 -1.65
C VAL A 70 -11.66 3.13 -0.15
N TYR A 71 -12.90 3.45 0.20
CA TYR A 71 -13.42 3.36 1.56
C TYR A 71 -14.92 3.09 1.55
N ASN A 72 -15.47 2.67 2.71
CA ASN A 72 -16.91 2.50 2.86
C ASN A 72 -17.47 3.52 3.86
N PRO A 73 -18.21 4.55 3.41
CA PRO A 73 -18.72 5.60 4.28
C PRO A 73 -19.73 5.12 5.33
N ALA A 74 -20.30 3.91 5.19
CA ALA A 74 -21.19 3.34 6.19
C ALA A 74 -20.48 3.12 7.54
N TYR A 75 -19.15 2.84 7.52
CA TYR A 75 -18.36 2.59 8.74
C TYR A 75 -16.92 3.10 8.67
N GLN A 76 -16.54 3.79 7.61
CA GLN A 76 -15.23 4.41 7.47
C GLN A 76 -15.37 5.89 7.15
N GLU A 77 -14.38 6.65 7.56
CA GLU A 77 -14.17 8.05 7.23
C GLU A 77 -12.83 8.20 6.51
N LEU A 78 -12.84 8.89 5.38
CA LEU A 78 -11.63 9.32 4.70
C LEU A 78 -11.25 10.72 5.15
N LYS A 79 -9.99 10.88 5.56
CA LYS A 79 -9.42 12.18 5.91
C LYS A 79 -8.17 12.45 5.09
N ILE A 80 -8.20 13.46 4.25
CA ILE A 80 -7.01 13.97 3.55
C ILE A 80 -6.34 15.01 4.47
N HIS A 81 -5.09 14.74 4.87
CA HIS A 81 -4.31 15.64 5.72
C HIS A 81 -3.58 16.67 4.88
N GLU A 82 -2.90 16.18 3.81
CA GLU A 82 -2.17 17.01 2.86
C GLU A 82 -2.22 16.40 1.45
N SER A 83 -2.35 17.26 0.45
CA SER A 83 -2.20 16.89 -0.96
C SER A 83 -1.63 18.07 -1.74
N TYR A 84 -0.43 17.89 -2.28
CA TYR A 84 0.24 18.90 -3.10
C TYR A 84 1.31 18.29 -4.01
N THR A 85 1.70 19.05 -5.01
CA THR A 85 2.86 18.76 -5.86
C THR A 85 3.98 19.77 -5.55
N ARG A 86 5.17 19.26 -5.23
CA ARG A 86 6.39 20.06 -5.16
C ARG A 86 7.07 20.00 -6.52
N GLN A 87 7.09 21.13 -7.23
CA GLN A 87 7.72 21.26 -8.55
C GLN A 87 9.25 21.17 -8.43
N LYS A 88 9.92 20.98 -9.55
CA LYS A 88 11.39 20.82 -9.60
C LYS A 88 12.15 22.02 -9.01
N ASP A 89 11.60 23.22 -9.15
CA ASP A 89 12.15 24.47 -8.59
C ASP A 89 11.82 24.66 -7.09
N GLY A 90 11.08 23.72 -6.49
CA GLY A 90 10.65 23.76 -5.09
C GLY A 90 9.30 24.43 -4.86
N LYS A 91 8.66 24.98 -5.87
CA LYS A 91 7.33 25.59 -5.76
C LYS A 91 6.29 24.54 -5.36
N ILE A 92 5.43 24.91 -4.42
CA ILE A 92 4.33 24.06 -3.93
C ILE A 92 3.04 24.44 -4.68
N VAL A 93 2.43 23.45 -5.31
CA VAL A 93 1.11 23.55 -5.93
C VAL A 93 0.15 22.67 -5.13
N LYS A 94 -0.70 23.30 -4.33
CA LYS A 94 -1.73 22.56 -3.56
C LYS A 94 -2.77 21.98 -4.50
N THR A 95 -3.24 20.78 -4.18
CA THR A 95 -4.37 20.17 -4.87
C THR A 95 -5.63 20.99 -4.60
N PRO A 96 -6.31 21.53 -5.64
CA PRO A 96 -7.51 22.35 -5.45
C PRO A 96 -8.71 21.47 -5.05
N GLU A 97 -9.73 22.07 -4.44
CA GLU A 97 -10.91 21.35 -3.93
C GLU A 97 -11.66 20.55 -5.01
N ASN A 98 -11.74 21.08 -6.22
CA ASN A 98 -12.40 20.41 -7.35
C ASN A 98 -11.59 19.25 -7.96
N ALA A 99 -10.38 19.00 -7.47
CA ALA A 99 -9.55 17.85 -7.85
C ALA A 99 -9.73 16.64 -6.93
N PHE A 100 -10.63 16.71 -5.97
CA PHE A 100 -11.08 15.60 -5.14
C PHE A 100 -12.45 15.16 -5.63
N VAL A 101 -12.51 14.01 -6.31
CA VAL A 101 -13.74 13.50 -6.94
C VAL A 101 -14.11 12.17 -6.34
N GLU A 102 -15.31 12.07 -5.78
CA GLU A 102 -15.81 10.82 -5.24
C GLU A 102 -16.64 10.07 -6.28
N VAL A 103 -16.27 8.83 -6.53
CA VAL A 103 -16.92 7.95 -7.52
C VAL A 103 -17.18 6.56 -6.92
N LEU A 104 -17.91 5.73 -7.66
CA LEU A 104 -17.99 4.31 -7.40
C LEU A 104 -16.71 3.64 -7.94
N PRO A 105 -16.02 2.77 -7.17
CA PRO A 105 -14.86 2.03 -7.67
C PRO A 105 -15.20 1.22 -8.92
N ALA A 106 -14.35 1.25 -9.93
CA ALA A 106 -14.57 0.51 -11.19
C ALA A 106 -14.83 -0.99 -10.96
N ALA A 107 -14.13 -1.60 -9.99
CA ALA A 107 -14.32 -3.00 -9.62
C ALA A 107 -15.71 -3.31 -9.01
N ALA A 108 -16.44 -2.29 -8.54
CA ALA A 108 -17.77 -2.43 -7.96
C ALA A 108 -18.90 -2.15 -8.98
N ALA A 109 -18.59 -1.68 -10.20
CA ALA A 109 -19.57 -1.24 -11.19
C ALA A 109 -20.59 -2.35 -11.56
N ASP A 110 -20.11 -3.59 -11.70
CA ASP A 110 -20.96 -4.75 -12.04
C ASP A 110 -21.29 -5.63 -10.82
N ALA A 111 -21.06 -5.12 -9.62
CA ALA A 111 -21.24 -5.86 -8.37
C ALA A 111 -22.12 -5.07 -7.38
N PRO A 112 -23.48 -5.11 -7.50
CA PRO A 112 -24.39 -4.29 -6.71
C PRO A 112 -24.24 -4.42 -5.19
N ALA A 113 -23.74 -5.56 -4.69
CA ALA A 113 -23.44 -5.77 -3.28
C ALA A 113 -22.37 -4.81 -2.73
N TYR A 114 -21.54 -4.22 -3.61
CA TYR A 114 -20.47 -3.29 -3.26
C TYR A 114 -20.79 -1.83 -3.60
N ASN A 115 -22.03 -1.49 -3.97
CA ASN A 115 -22.44 -0.12 -4.29
C ASN A 115 -22.31 0.87 -3.11
N GLY A 116 -22.12 0.36 -1.89
CA GLY A 116 -21.83 1.18 -0.72
C GLY A 116 -20.37 1.67 -0.65
N LEU A 117 -19.47 1.13 -1.49
CA LEU A 117 -18.09 1.61 -1.57
C LEU A 117 -18.02 2.94 -2.30
N LYS A 118 -17.07 3.76 -1.89
CA LYS A 118 -16.66 5.00 -2.54
C LYS A 118 -15.17 4.96 -2.85
N GLU A 119 -14.79 5.60 -3.93
CA GLU A 119 -13.41 5.82 -4.30
C GLU A 119 -13.17 7.32 -4.42
N MET A 120 -12.28 7.85 -3.60
CA MET A 120 -11.79 9.21 -3.74
C MET A 120 -10.68 9.22 -4.77
N VAL A 121 -10.91 9.89 -5.89
CA VAL A 121 -9.91 10.19 -6.90
C VAL A 121 -9.29 11.55 -6.55
N VAL A 122 -8.00 11.54 -6.26
CA VAL A 122 -7.22 12.75 -6.03
C VAL A 122 -6.44 13.05 -7.30
N VAL A 123 -6.88 14.06 -8.08
CA VAL A 123 -6.23 14.48 -9.31
C VAL A 123 -5.07 15.41 -8.96
N HIS A 124 -3.83 14.97 -9.21
CA HIS A 124 -2.65 15.76 -8.90
C HIS A 124 -2.45 16.87 -9.93
N THR A 125 -2.24 18.09 -9.47
CA THR A 125 -2.08 19.29 -10.31
C THR A 125 -0.66 19.84 -10.23
N GLY A 126 -0.25 20.59 -11.26
CA GLY A 126 1.10 21.18 -11.31
C GLY A 126 2.22 20.17 -11.60
N LEU A 127 1.88 19.04 -12.22
CA LEU A 127 2.82 17.99 -12.55
C LEU A 127 3.78 18.45 -13.66
N GLU A 128 5.05 18.12 -13.49
CA GLU A 128 6.13 18.30 -14.46
C GLU A 128 7.20 17.23 -14.26
N LEU A 129 8.12 17.09 -15.19
CA LEU A 129 9.24 16.16 -15.06
C LEU A 129 10.15 16.56 -13.89
N GLY A 130 10.32 15.67 -12.94
CA GLY A 130 11.07 15.89 -11.70
C GLY A 130 10.23 16.47 -10.56
N ALA A 131 8.94 16.72 -10.75
CA ALA A 131 8.04 17.09 -9.67
C ALA A 131 7.80 15.90 -8.71
N THR A 132 7.51 16.20 -7.46
CA THR A 132 7.21 15.23 -6.41
C THR A 132 5.77 15.41 -5.93
N ILE A 133 4.95 14.38 -6.08
CA ILE A 133 3.63 14.29 -5.49
C ILE A 133 3.79 13.99 -4.00
N CYS A 134 3.14 14.78 -3.14
CA CYS A 134 3.03 14.56 -1.71
C CYS A 134 1.57 14.37 -1.35
N LEU A 135 1.25 13.20 -0.77
CA LEU A 135 -0.12 12.88 -0.33
C LEU A 135 -0.06 12.20 1.03
N ASP A 136 -0.88 12.71 1.95
CA ASP A 136 -1.06 12.19 3.30
C ASP A 136 -2.55 12.05 3.58
N TYR A 137 -3.00 10.84 3.89
CA TYR A 137 -4.41 10.57 4.18
C TYR A 137 -4.58 9.46 5.20
N SER A 138 -5.72 9.44 5.86
CA SER A 138 -6.16 8.36 6.74
C SER A 138 -7.52 7.81 6.31
N VAL A 139 -7.67 6.50 6.41
CA VAL A 139 -8.98 5.81 6.42
C VAL A 139 -9.21 5.32 7.84
N ILE A 140 -10.25 5.85 8.48
CA ILE A 140 -10.58 5.59 9.88
C ILE A 140 -11.83 4.73 9.94
N THR A 141 -11.70 3.52 10.48
CA THR A 141 -12.81 2.58 10.70
C THR A 141 -13.41 2.83 12.08
N ARG A 142 -14.73 2.94 12.16
CA ARG A 142 -15.48 3.19 13.41
C ARG A 142 -15.27 2.08 14.45
N PRO A 143 -15.35 2.40 15.75
CA PRO A 143 -15.27 1.41 16.81
C PRO A 143 -16.31 0.29 16.65
N GLY A 144 -15.91 -0.95 16.95
CA GLY A 144 -16.79 -2.11 16.96
C GLY A 144 -17.15 -2.71 15.60
N TYR A 145 -16.71 -2.10 14.49
CA TYR A 145 -16.94 -2.68 13.17
C TYR A 145 -16.00 -3.87 12.90
N LEU A 146 -14.72 -3.72 13.22
CA LEU A 146 -13.75 -4.81 13.13
C LEU A 146 -13.44 -5.36 14.53
N PRO A 147 -13.37 -6.67 14.68
CA PRO A 147 -13.19 -7.33 16.00
C PRO A 147 -11.79 -7.18 16.56
N GLY A 148 -10.82 -6.83 15.74
CA GLY A 148 -9.41 -6.63 16.09
C GLY A 148 -8.65 -6.03 14.93
N LEU A 149 -7.45 -5.52 15.19
CA LEU A 149 -6.56 -5.08 14.14
C LEU A 149 -5.95 -6.30 13.44
N ASP A 150 -6.03 -6.32 12.13
CA ASP A 150 -5.42 -7.33 11.27
C ASP A 150 -4.73 -6.63 10.09
N VAL A 151 -3.42 -6.80 9.99
CA VAL A 151 -2.56 -6.11 9.04
C VAL A 151 -1.86 -7.12 8.15
N TYR A 152 -2.09 -7.02 6.86
CA TYR A 152 -1.40 -7.76 5.81
C TYR A 152 -0.89 -6.77 4.77
N VAL A 153 0.43 -6.56 4.72
CA VAL A 153 1.05 -5.55 3.84
C VAL A 153 2.15 -6.19 3.02
N PRO A 154 1.87 -6.58 1.77
CA PRO A 154 2.93 -6.87 0.82
C PRO A 154 3.71 -5.59 0.52
N VAL A 155 5.05 -5.70 0.57
CA VAL A 155 5.95 -4.58 0.28
C VAL A 155 6.29 -4.62 -1.20
N GLU A 156 5.34 -4.19 -2.01
CA GLU A 156 5.42 -4.17 -3.46
C GLU A 156 4.85 -2.86 -4.01
N GLU A 157 5.59 -2.22 -4.89
CA GLU A 157 5.15 -1.00 -5.58
C GLU A 157 5.65 -1.05 -7.04
N LEU A 158 4.90 -0.45 -7.97
CA LEU A 158 5.26 -0.40 -9.40
C LEU A 158 6.51 0.45 -9.68
N SER A 159 6.91 1.28 -8.74
CA SER A 159 8.12 2.09 -8.81
C SER A 159 9.02 1.82 -7.61
N PRO A 160 10.34 2.00 -7.74
CA PRO A 160 11.26 1.80 -6.63
C PRO A 160 10.91 2.70 -5.43
N VAL A 161 11.20 2.21 -4.23
CA VAL A 161 11.00 2.96 -2.98
C VAL A 161 12.33 3.11 -2.26
N LYS A 162 12.79 4.35 -2.05
CA LYS A 162 14.01 4.63 -1.29
C LYS A 162 13.85 4.29 0.18
N GLU A 163 12.76 4.76 0.79
CA GLU A 163 12.44 4.50 2.18
C GLU A 163 10.99 4.08 2.34
N TYR A 164 10.79 2.83 2.74
CA TYR A 164 9.50 2.27 3.07
C TYR A 164 9.40 2.10 4.58
N ILE A 165 8.39 2.71 5.20
CA ILE A 165 8.14 2.61 6.63
C ILE A 165 6.77 1.98 6.83
N CYS A 166 6.70 0.92 7.64
CA CYS A 166 5.44 0.38 8.11
C CYS A 166 5.44 0.36 9.63
N SER A 167 4.43 0.99 10.23
CA SER A 167 4.27 1.07 11.68
C SER A 167 2.92 0.48 12.08
N VAL A 168 2.92 -0.29 13.16
CA VAL A 168 1.70 -0.80 13.80
C VAL A 168 1.67 -0.35 15.25
N SER A 169 0.61 0.33 15.65
CA SER A 169 0.42 0.88 16.98
C SER A 169 -0.85 0.32 17.63
N VAL A 170 -0.73 -0.21 18.83
CA VAL A 170 -1.87 -0.72 19.62
C VAL A 170 -1.75 -0.27 21.07
N PRO A 171 -2.87 -0.14 21.83
CA PRO A 171 -2.81 0.08 23.26
C PRO A 171 -1.96 -0.99 23.96
N GLU A 172 -1.20 -0.62 24.99
CA GLU A 172 -0.27 -1.54 25.69
C GLU A 172 -0.95 -2.75 26.32
N ASP A 173 -2.24 -2.65 26.66
CA ASP A 173 -3.05 -3.74 27.21
C ASP A 173 -3.54 -4.75 26.15
N LYS A 174 -3.30 -4.46 24.87
CA LYS A 174 -3.70 -5.36 23.78
C LYS A 174 -2.54 -6.25 23.33
N PRO A 175 -2.80 -7.53 23.05
CA PRO A 175 -1.81 -8.38 22.41
C PRO A 175 -1.46 -7.83 21.03
N LEU A 176 -0.20 -7.96 20.63
CA LEU A 176 0.25 -7.66 19.28
C LEU A 176 1.22 -8.74 18.83
N ASN A 177 0.75 -9.57 17.91
CA ASN A 177 1.59 -10.50 17.16
C ASN A 177 2.04 -9.82 15.87
N TYR A 178 3.28 -10.00 15.48
CA TYR A 178 3.81 -9.39 14.28
C TYR A 178 4.97 -10.19 13.68
N ALA A 179 5.12 -10.10 12.36
CA ALA A 179 6.20 -10.73 11.61
C ALA A 179 6.51 -9.96 10.33
N LEU A 180 7.75 -10.09 9.86
CA LEU A 180 8.15 -9.77 8.49
C LEU A 180 8.54 -11.08 7.79
N ILE A 181 7.73 -11.52 6.85
CA ILE A 181 7.99 -12.71 6.04
C ILE A 181 8.77 -12.30 4.80
N ASN A 182 9.71 -13.14 4.34
CA ASN A 182 10.55 -12.91 3.15
C ASN A 182 11.38 -11.60 3.21
N GLY A 183 11.60 -11.06 4.41
CA GLY A 183 12.40 -9.85 4.65
C GLY A 183 13.40 -10.04 5.78
N LYS A 184 14.42 -9.19 5.82
CA LYS A 184 15.50 -9.26 6.83
C LYS A 184 15.51 -8.08 7.81
N ALA A 185 14.63 -7.08 7.61
CA ALA A 185 14.59 -5.91 8.49
C ALA A 185 14.03 -6.29 9.86
N ALA A 186 14.79 -6.06 10.92
CA ALA A 186 14.29 -6.17 12.28
C ALA A 186 13.40 -4.96 12.62
N PRO A 187 12.25 -5.15 13.27
CA PRO A 187 11.42 -4.04 13.71
C PRO A 187 12.05 -3.32 14.92
N VAL A 188 11.80 -2.02 14.99
CA VAL A 188 12.01 -1.24 16.20
C VAL A 188 10.72 -1.25 17.00
N VAL A 189 10.80 -1.67 18.26
CA VAL A 189 9.66 -1.72 19.19
C VAL A 189 9.83 -0.64 20.24
N LYS A 190 8.79 0.19 20.44
CA LYS A 190 8.76 1.24 21.44
C LYS A 190 7.41 1.25 22.16
N ASN A 191 7.43 1.68 23.43
CA ASN A 191 6.22 2.01 24.16
C ASN A 191 6.16 3.54 24.29
N GLU A 192 5.16 4.15 23.70
CA GLU A 192 5.01 5.60 23.64
C GLU A 192 3.53 5.96 23.91
N ASN A 193 3.29 6.89 24.84
CA ASN A 193 1.94 7.41 25.13
C ASN A 193 0.89 6.33 25.49
N GLY A 194 1.31 5.23 26.13
CA GLY A 194 0.43 4.10 26.50
C GLY A 194 0.05 3.21 25.31
N SER A 195 0.86 3.23 24.27
CA SER A 195 0.74 2.34 23.10
C SER A 195 2.06 1.63 22.82
N LYS A 196 1.98 0.38 22.41
CA LYS A 196 3.08 -0.38 21.83
C LYS A 196 3.14 -0.12 20.35
N VAL A 197 4.27 0.40 19.87
CA VAL A 197 4.52 0.74 18.46
C VAL A 197 5.62 -0.17 17.92
N VAL A 198 5.35 -0.83 16.82
CA VAL A 198 6.29 -1.71 16.09
C VAL A 198 6.50 -1.12 14.71
N THR A 199 7.74 -0.77 14.37
CA THR A 199 8.08 -0.10 13.11
C THR A 199 9.15 -0.86 12.34
N TRP A 200 8.87 -1.18 11.09
CA TRP A 200 9.85 -1.64 10.10
C TRP A 200 10.25 -0.50 9.17
N THR A 201 11.54 -0.42 8.90
CA THR A 201 12.09 0.49 7.88
C THR A 201 12.87 -0.34 6.88
N LEU A 202 12.39 -0.35 5.64
CA LEU A 202 13.04 -1.03 4.53
C LEU A 202 13.57 0.05 3.57
N LYS A 203 14.74 -0.20 2.98
CA LYS A 203 15.39 0.77 2.09
C LYS A 203 15.67 0.15 0.74
N ASN A 204 15.60 0.99 -0.30
CA ASN A 204 15.94 0.63 -1.67
C ASN A 204 15.16 -0.59 -2.18
N ILE A 205 13.84 -0.57 -1.97
CA ILE A 205 12.92 -1.58 -2.49
C ILE A 205 12.86 -1.42 -4.01
N PRO A 206 13.14 -2.49 -4.79
CA PRO A 206 13.02 -2.43 -6.24
C PRO A 206 11.55 -2.35 -6.66
N ALA A 207 11.30 -1.84 -7.87
CA ALA A 207 9.99 -1.94 -8.49
C ALA A 207 9.59 -3.41 -8.65
N TYR A 208 8.33 -3.69 -8.39
CA TYR A 208 7.73 -5.00 -8.59
C TYR A 208 6.71 -4.94 -9.72
N TYR A 209 6.88 -5.79 -10.71
CA TYR A 209 5.93 -5.95 -11.81
C TYR A 209 5.34 -7.36 -11.73
N PRO A 210 4.05 -7.50 -11.35
CA PRO A 210 3.40 -8.80 -11.34
C PRO A 210 3.40 -9.36 -12.77
N MET A 211 3.90 -10.59 -12.95
CA MET A 211 3.76 -11.31 -14.20
C MET A 211 2.43 -12.06 -14.20
N GLU A 212 1.73 -12.11 -15.33
CA GLU A 212 0.38 -12.71 -15.47
C GLU A 212 0.28 -14.16 -14.93
N SER A 213 1.38 -14.89 -14.90
CA SER A 213 1.42 -16.28 -14.41
C SER A 213 1.98 -16.44 -13.00
N THR A 214 2.25 -15.35 -12.30
CA THR A 214 2.82 -15.42 -10.95
C THR A 214 1.69 -15.53 -9.93
N PRO A 215 1.64 -16.61 -9.11
CA PRO A 215 0.66 -16.66 -8.02
C PRO A 215 0.79 -15.43 -7.12
N ALA A 216 -0.34 -14.87 -6.69
CA ALA A 216 -0.40 -13.68 -5.85
C ALA A 216 0.41 -13.75 -4.54
N LEU A 217 0.85 -14.96 -4.15
CA LEU A 217 1.72 -15.26 -3.02
C LEU A 217 3.05 -15.89 -3.48
N SER A 218 3.60 -15.47 -4.62
CA SER A 218 4.94 -15.92 -4.99
C SER A 218 5.93 -15.49 -3.91
N GLY A 219 6.52 -16.46 -3.21
CA GLY A 219 7.24 -16.36 -1.94
C GLY A 219 8.48 -15.47 -1.87
N ASN A 220 8.60 -14.46 -2.75
CA ASN A 220 9.77 -13.60 -2.87
C ASN A 220 9.53 -12.15 -2.42
N ILE A 221 8.27 -11.76 -2.16
CA ILE A 221 7.95 -10.40 -1.75
C ILE A 221 7.96 -10.33 -0.23
N PRO A 222 8.61 -9.33 0.38
CA PRO A 222 8.49 -9.09 1.81
C PRO A 222 7.04 -8.79 2.17
N VAL A 223 6.52 -9.43 3.22
CA VAL A 223 5.16 -9.22 3.72
C VAL A 223 5.21 -8.90 5.20
N ILE A 224 4.64 -7.78 5.59
CA ILE A 224 4.47 -7.40 6.99
C ILE A 224 3.10 -7.87 7.45
N LEU A 225 3.10 -8.65 8.53
CA LEU A 225 1.92 -9.17 9.18
C LEU A 225 1.85 -8.62 10.60
N ALA A 226 0.65 -8.23 11.05
CA ALA A 226 0.41 -7.95 12.45
C ALA A 226 -1.06 -8.17 12.80
N ASN A 227 -1.34 -8.64 14.01
CA ASN A 227 -2.71 -8.78 14.48
C ASN A 227 -2.80 -8.68 16.01
N THR A 228 -4.02 -8.45 16.50
CA THR A 228 -4.32 -8.33 17.93
C THR A 228 -5.10 -9.52 18.48
N TYR A 229 -5.14 -10.64 17.78
CA TYR A 229 -5.79 -11.85 18.30
C TYR A 229 -4.87 -12.56 19.30
N PRO A 230 -5.38 -12.94 20.50
CA PRO A 230 -4.56 -13.63 21.50
C PRO A 230 -4.01 -14.97 21.01
N SER A 231 -4.78 -15.67 20.17
CA SER A 231 -4.39 -16.95 19.59
C SER A 231 -5.05 -17.19 18.23
N MET A 232 -4.56 -18.16 17.47
CA MET A 232 -5.19 -18.63 16.23
C MET A 232 -6.62 -19.12 16.49
N ALA A 233 -6.87 -19.77 17.61
CA ALA A 233 -8.21 -20.23 17.97
C ALA A 233 -9.19 -19.07 18.16
N ASP A 234 -8.73 -17.94 18.72
CA ASP A 234 -9.56 -16.75 18.89
C ASP A 234 -9.84 -16.08 17.55
N ALA A 235 -8.86 -15.99 16.66
CA ALA A 235 -9.06 -15.51 15.30
C ALA A 235 -10.08 -16.37 14.53
N LEU A 236 -9.99 -17.70 14.64
CA LEU A 236 -10.95 -18.63 14.02
C LEU A 236 -12.36 -18.51 14.60
N LYS A 237 -12.51 -18.24 15.91
CA LYS A 237 -13.83 -17.98 16.52
C LYS A 237 -14.47 -16.72 15.92
N VAL A 238 -13.68 -15.65 15.74
CA VAL A 238 -14.15 -14.41 15.08
C VAL A 238 -14.59 -14.70 13.66
N LEU A 239 -13.75 -15.39 12.87
CA LEU A 239 -14.11 -15.79 11.51
C LEU A 239 -15.40 -16.61 11.50
N LYS A 240 -15.53 -17.63 12.36
CA LYS A 240 -16.74 -18.46 12.47
C LYS A 240 -17.98 -17.63 12.83
N SER A 241 -17.86 -16.62 13.69
CA SER A 241 -18.99 -15.77 14.08
C SER A 241 -19.53 -14.90 12.95
N GLN A 242 -18.77 -14.69 11.89
CA GLN A 242 -19.19 -13.95 10.69
C GLN A 242 -20.07 -14.80 9.77
N PHE A 243 -20.03 -16.12 9.91
CA PHE A 243 -20.92 -17.02 9.20
C PHE A 243 -22.14 -17.29 10.11
N THR A 244 -23.23 -16.58 9.84
CA THR A 244 -24.51 -16.90 10.48
C THR A 244 -24.95 -18.28 10.04
N GLU A 245 -25.38 -19.12 10.99
CA GLU A 245 -26.01 -20.40 10.64
C GLU A 245 -27.22 -20.07 9.76
N ALA A 246 -27.18 -20.53 8.52
CA ALA A 246 -28.34 -20.43 7.65
C ALA A 246 -29.49 -21.14 8.34
N ASN A 247 -30.70 -20.55 8.30
CA ASN A 247 -31.90 -21.23 8.77
C ASN A 247 -32.14 -22.43 7.84
N GLU A 248 -31.68 -23.62 8.27
CA GLU A 248 -31.78 -24.85 7.46
C GLU A 248 -33.19 -25.08 6.90
N LYS A 249 -34.24 -24.74 7.66
CA LYS A 249 -35.64 -24.90 7.22
C LYS A 249 -35.96 -23.97 6.04
N GLU A 250 -35.50 -22.73 6.07
CA GLU A 250 -35.72 -21.77 4.97
C GLU A 250 -34.91 -22.13 3.72
N VAL A 251 -33.65 -22.57 3.93
CA VAL A 251 -32.79 -23.02 2.84
C VAL A 251 -33.37 -24.29 2.19
N MET A 252 -33.81 -25.28 2.98
CA MET A 252 -34.44 -26.49 2.46
C MET A 252 -35.77 -26.18 1.76
N ALA A 253 -36.60 -25.28 2.32
CA ALA A 253 -37.84 -24.87 1.69
C ALA A 253 -37.63 -24.15 0.35
N LEU A 254 -36.54 -23.37 0.25
CA LEU A 254 -36.15 -22.73 -1.01
C LEU A 254 -35.62 -23.75 -2.02
N ALA A 255 -34.76 -24.67 -1.60
CA ALA A 255 -34.21 -25.73 -2.45
C ALA A 255 -35.29 -26.70 -3.02
N GLN A 256 -36.41 -26.91 -2.29
CA GLN A 256 -37.53 -27.70 -2.73
C GLN A 256 -38.43 -26.98 -3.79
N LYS A 257 -38.28 -25.66 -3.91
CA LYS A 257 -39.02 -24.85 -4.88
C LYS A 257 -38.28 -24.64 -6.20
N LEU A 258 -36.98 -24.95 -6.23
CA LEU A 258 -36.12 -24.90 -7.42
C LEU A 258 -36.09 -26.25 -8.11
#